data_bf4744d617c04888ca5b59036a69660e
#
_entry.id   bf4744d617c04888ca5b59036a69660e
#
_cell.length_a   1.000
_cell.length_b   1.000
_cell.length_c   1.000
_cell.angle_alpha   90.00
_cell.angle_beta   90.00
_cell.angle_gamma   90.00
#
_symmetry.space_group_name_H-M   'P 1'
#
loop_
_entity.id
_entity.type
_entity.pdbx_description
1 polymer ?
#
loop_
_entity_poly.entity_id
_entity_poly.type
_entity_poly.pdbx_seq_one_letter_code
_entity_poly.pdbx_strand_id
1 'polypeptide(L)'
;MRQPSTPNFSSALNITSGNENGSAMQLRGSEKALGTLKITHENPNVEANYDENAAALSIDIVKKQKGGKGTAAQGIYINSTSGTAGKMLRIRNENKDKFYVNSDGGFWSCANSTVTGNLTVKDPTSEKHAATKKYVDEKIAELKKLIQKTD
;
A
#
# COMPACT_ATOMS: atom_id res chain seq x y z
N MET A 1 -39.43 16.13 19.56
CA MET A 1 -38.24 15.88 18.70
C MET A 1 -37.41 14.77 19.35
N ARG A 2 -37.33 13.60 18.74
CA ARG A 2 -36.41 12.55 19.21
C ARG A 2 -35.02 12.89 18.69
N GLN A 3 -34.04 13.01 19.58
CA GLN A 3 -32.62 13.03 19.16
C GLN A 3 -32.32 11.75 18.43
N PRO A 4 -31.59 11.81 17.30
CA PRO A 4 -31.08 10.61 16.66
C PRO A 4 -30.14 9.93 17.68
N SER A 5 -30.39 8.66 17.96
CA SER A 5 -29.49 7.83 18.75
C SER A 5 -28.16 7.74 18.00
N THR A 6 -27.10 8.31 18.57
CA THR A 6 -25.74 8.01 18.11
C THR A 6 -25.54 6.49 18.14
N PRO A 7 -25.06 5.88 17.07
CA PRO A 7 -24.78 4.45 17.09
C PRO A 7 -23.77 4.17 18.21
N ASN A 8 -24.15 3.30 19.14
CA ASN A 8 -23.28 2.85 20.22
C ASN A 8 -22.21 1.93 19.60
N PHE A 9 -21.08 2.52 19.23
CA PHE A 9 -19.88 1.75 18.89
C PHE A 9 -19.26 1.25 20.21
N SER A 10 -19.57 0.01 20.61
CA SER A 10 -18.92 -0.63 21.74
C SER A 10 -17.73 -1.46 21.26
N SER A 11 -16.54 -1.15 21.75
CA SER A 11 -15.35 -1.97 21.56
C SER A 11 -15.23 -2.94 22.72
N ALA A 12 -14.99 -4.24 22.42
CA ALA A 12 -14.72 -5.24 23.44
C ALA A 12 -13.37 -5.01 24.14
N LEU A 13 -12.40 -4.40 23.44
CA LEU A 13 -11.10 -4.01 23.98
C LEU A 13 -10.76 -2.61 23.49
N ASN A 14 -10.42 -1.72 24.41
CA ASN A 14 -9.91 -0.37 24.13
C ASN A 14 -8.55 -0.21 24.80
N ILE A 15 -7.51 0.05 24.00
CA ILE A 15 -6.15 0.29 24.49
C ILE A 15 -5.77 1.72 24.14
N THR A 16 -5.49 2.54 25.14
CA THR A 16 -5.05 3.93 24.97
C THR A 16 -3.71 4.15 25.65
N SER A 17 -2.83 4.94 25.02
CA SER A 17 -1.58 5.37 25.62
C SER A 17 -1.37 6.86 25.36
N GLY A 18 -0.99 7.58 26.40
CA GLY A 18 -0.52 8.97 26.31
C GLY A 18 1.01 9.09 26.33
N ASN A 19 1.74 7.99 26.28
CA ASN A 19 3.20 8.00 26.32
C ASN A 19 3.77 8.37 24.94
N GLU A 20 4.52 9.46 24.87
CA GLU A 20 5.13 9.95 23.62
C GLU A 20 6.28 9.07 23.12
N ASN A 21 6.87 8.25 23.97
CA ASN A 21 8.08 7.47 23.68
C ASN A 21 7.83 5.94 23.71
N GLY A 22 6.60 5.48 23.75
CA GLY A 22 6.27 4.06 23.84
C GLY A 22 5.08 3.62 23.02
N SER A 23 5.00 2.34 22.75
CA SER A 23 3.85 1.71 22.11
C SER A 23 2.75 1.44 23.12
N ALA A 24 1.49 1.68 22.75
CA ALA A 24 0.34 1.29 23.57
C ALA A 24 0.23 -0.25 23.67
N MET A 25 0.64 -0.96 22.62
CA MET A 25 0.62 -2.41 22.57
C MET A 25 1.86 -2.94 21.84
N GLN A 26 2.49 -3.98 22.37
CA GLN A 26 3.58 -4.70 21.72
C GLN A 26 3.27 -6.20 21.68
N LEU A 27 3.33 -6.79 20.48
CA LEU A 27 3.22 -8.23 20.28
C LEU A 27 4.57 -8.78 19.81
N ARG A 28 5.02 -9.87 20.41
CA ARG A 28 6.22 -10.61 20.03
C ARG A 28 5.88 -12.06 19.80
N GLY A 29 6.35 -12.64 18.70
CA GLY A 29 6.14 -14.02 18.37
C GLY A 29 7.30 -14.59 17.57
N SER A 30 7.36 -15.91 17.47
CA SER A 30 8.36 -16.68 16.71
C SER A 30 7.71 -17.79 15.90
N GLU A 31 6.47 -17.58 15.49
CA GLU A 31 5.67 -18.57 14.79
C GLU A 31 6.25 -18.88 13.40
N LYS A 32 6.38 -20.16 13.09
CA LYS A 32 6.93 -20.61 11.80
C LYS A 32 5.94 -20.58 10.64
N ALA A 33 4.65 -20.68 10.93
CA ALA A 33 3.61 -20.86 9.91
C ALA A 33 2.54 -19.77 9.89
N LEU A 34 2.19 -19.23 11.05
CA LEU A 34 1.17 -18.19 11.21
C LEU A 34 1.83 -16.93 11.77
N GLY A 35 1.24 -15.76 11.54
CA GLY A 35 1.73 -14.51 12.10
C GLY A 35 1.43 -14.38 13.60
N THR A 36 2.21 -13.57 14.30
CA THR A 36 1.99 -13.22 15.72
C THR A 36 0.60 -12.61 15.96
N LEU A 37 0.05 -11.90 15.00
CA LEU A 37 -1.33 -11.39 15.02
C LEU A 37 -2.09 -11.94 13.81
N LYS A 38 -3.22 -12.60 14.10
CA LYS A 38 -4.20 -13.01 13.08
C LYS A 38 -5.51 -12.27 13.33
N ILE A 39 -6.00 -11.56 12.32
CA ILE A 39 -7.30 -10.90 12.33
C ILE A 39 -8.19 -11.63 11.33
N THR A 40 -9.36 -12.10 11.78
CA THR A 40 -10.37 -12.70 10.94
C THR A 40 -11.63 -11.85 11.03
N HIS A 41 -12.13 -11.40 9.91
CA HIS A 41 -13.41 -10.73 9.77
C HIS A 41 -14.32 -11.60 8.91
N GLU A 42 -15.44 -12.01 9.48
CA GLU A 42 -16.48 -12.76 8.78
C GLU A 42 -17.69 -11.86 8.59
N ASN A 43 -18.15 -11.77 7.35
CA ASN A 43 -19.39 -11.06 7.07
C ASN A 43 -20.58 -11.99 7.37
N PRO A 44 -21.44 -11.62 8.32
CA PRO A 44 -22.58 -12.48 8.71
C PRO A 44 -23.71 -12.52 7.68
N ASN A 45 -23.77 -11.60 6.73
CA ASN A 45 -24.83 -11.50 5.73
C ASN A 45 -24.38 -12.02 4.37
N VAL A 46 -24.96 -13.11 3.94
CA VAL A 46 -24.73 -13.72 2.61
C VAL A 46 -25.53 -12.99 1.53
N GLU A 47 -26.54 -12.20 1.91
CA GLU A 47 -27.49 -11.57 0.98
C GLU A 47 -27.25 -10.10 0.80
N ALA A 48 -26.18 -9.70 0.22
CA ALA A 48 -26.10 -8.38 -0.35
C ALA A 48 -25.60 -7.17 0.47
N ASN A 49 -25.45 -6.12 -0.18
CA ASN A 49 -25.13 -4.74 0.26
C ASN A 49 -24.17 -4.68 1.44
N TYR A 50 -22.97 -5.15 1.16
CA TYR A 50 -21.83 -4.93 2.05
C TYR A 50 -21.62 -3.43 2.20
N ASP A 51 -21.41 -2.98 3.42
CA ASP A 51 -20.78 -1.69 3.63
C ASP A 51 -19.38 -1.77 3.05
N GLU A 52 -19.15 -1.07 1.94
CA GLU A 52 -17.84 -0.99 1.26
C GLU A 52 -16.73 -0.48 2.20
N ASN A 53 -17.11 0.13 3.32
CA ASN A 53 -16.19 0.62 4.34
C ASN A 53 -15.85 -0.44 5.41
N ALA A 54 -16.50 -1.61 5.40
CA ALA A 54 -16.18 -2.67 6.35
C ALA A 54 -14.77 -3.23 6.07
N ALA A 55 -13.93 -3.22 7.07
CA ALA A 55 -12.55 -3.70 6.99
C ALA A 55 -12.16 -4.53 8.22
N ALA A 56 -11.38 -5.59 8.00
CA ALA A 56 -10.81 -6.37 9.11
C ALA A 56 -9.80 -5.56 9.93
N LEU A 57 -9.11 -4.61 9.31
CA LEU A 57 -8.20 -3.68 9.95
C LEU A 57 -8.48 -2.27 9.40
N SER A 58 -8.83 -1.34 10.28
CA SER A 58 -8.94 0.09 9.98
C SER A 58 -7.87 0.85 10.75
N ILE A 59 -7.16 1.75 10.07
CA ILE A 59 -6.10 2.58 10.65
C ILE A 59 -6.42 4.04 10.35
N ASP A 60 -6.83 4.80 11.38
CA ASP A 60 -7.11 6.21 11.27
C ASP A 60 -5.96 7.04 11.84
N ILE A 61 -5.35 7.87 11.01
CA ILE A 61 -4.27 8.78 11.41
C ILE A 61 -4.83 10.18 11.46
N VAL A 62 -5.05 10.68 12.68
CA VAL A 62 -5.67 11.99 12.91
C VAL A 62 -4.62 13.01 13.34
N LYS A 63 -4.50 14.10 12.56
CA LYS A 63 -3.71 15.26 12.94
C LYS A 63 -4.62 16.28 13.64
N LYS A 64 -4.42 16.49 14.95
CA LYS A 64 -5.24 17.40 15.76
C LYS A 64 -5.03 18.89 15.47
N GLN A 65 -3.86 19.29 14.93
CA GLN A 65 -3.56 20.70 14.65
C GLN A 65 -3.33 20.94 13.15
N LYS A 66 -4.11 21.85 12.57
CA LYS A 66 -3.81 22.39 11.22
C LYS A 66 -2.60 23.33 11.31
N GLY A 67 -1.61 23.14 10.43
CA GLY A 67 -0.49 24.07 10.28
C GLY A 67 0.77 23.79 11.10
N GLY A 68 0.83 22.72 11.87
CA GLY A 68 2.08 22.31 12.53
C GLY A 68 3.15 21.85 11.53
N LYS A 69 4.42 22.20 11.76
CA LYS A 69 5.58 21.84 10.90
C LYS A 69 6.02 20.37 11.00
N GLY A 70 5.31 19.51 11.71
CA GLY A 70 5.64 18.09 11.85
C GLY A 70 5.19 17.26 10.66
N THR A 71 5.96 16.22 10.32
CA THR A 71 5.54 15.16 9.39
C THR A 71 4.38 14.35 9.99
N ALA A 72 3.45 13.92 9.14
CA ALA A 72 2.40 13.01 9.58
C ALA A 72 3.00 11.65 9.99
N ALA A 73 2.34 10.96 10.92
CA ALA A 73 2.68 9.59 11.27
C ALA A 73 2.48 8.66 10.06
N GLN A 74 3.26 7.58 10.02
CA GLN A 74 3.09 6.53 9.02
C GLN A 74 1.95 5.61 9.44
N GLY A 75 1.06 5.23 8.51
CA GLY A 75 -0.03 4.31 8.78
C GLY A 75 0.45 2.89 9.05
N ILE A 76 1.30 2.38 8.16
CA ILE A 76 1.91 1.06 8.27
C ILE A 76 3.41 1.22 8.02
N TYR A 77 4.21 0.77 8.99
CA TYR A 77 5.65 0.69 8.88
C TYR A 77 6.07 -0.77 8.93
N ILE A 78 6.70 -1.27 7.87
CA ILE A 78 7.21 -2.64 7.77
C ILE A 78 8.71 -2.55 7.56
N ASN A 79 9.49 -3.13 8.47
CA ASN A 79 10.94 -3.18 8.39
C ASN A 79 11.46 -4.60 8.61
N SER A 80 12.43 -5.01 7.81
CA SER A 80 13.20 -6.23 8.00
C SER A 80 14.66 -5.87 8.27
N THR A 81 15.18 -6.34 9.37
CA THR A 81 16.57 -6.05 9.79
C THR A 81 17.57 -7.07 9.26
N SER A 82 17.12 -8.22 8.76
CA SER A 82 17.99 -9.33 8.37
C SER A 82 18.38 -9.37 6.89
N GLY A 83 17.87 -8.48 6.06
CA GLY A 83 18.18 -8.42 4.63
C GLY A 83 17.67 -9.61 3.78
N THR A 84 17.03 -10.60 4.40
CA THR A 84 16.55 -11.84 3.75
C THR A 84 15.03 -11.99 3.79
N ALA A 85 14.31 -10.92 4.09
CA ALA A 85 12.86 -10.93 4.01
C ALA A 85 12.42 -11.25 2.58
N GLY A 86 11.45 -12.11 2.43
CA GLY A 86 10.83 -12.38 1.16
C GLY A 86 9.93 -11.20 0.73
N LYS A 87 8.64 -11.45 0.65
CA LYS A 87 7.66 -10.39 0.35
C LYS A 87 7.32 -9.61 1.60
N MET A 88 7.57 -8.29 1.60
CA MET A 88 7.27 -7.37 2.71
C MET A 88 5.77 -7.12 2.84
N LEU A 89 5.07 -7.03 1.72
CA LEU A 89 3.61 -6.98 1.64
C LEU A 89 3.15 -8.02 0.64
N ARG A 90 2.10 -8.78 0.96
CA ARG A 90 1.53 -9.78 0.07
C ARG A 90 0.01 -9.77 0.17
N ILE A 91 -0.66 -9.53 -0.93
CA ILE A 91 -2.12 -9.57 -1.05
C ILE A 91 -2.50 -10.76 -1.91
N ARG A 92 -3.43 -11.58 -1.40
CA ARG A 92 -3.89 -12.80 -2.07
C ARG A 92 -5.40 -12.84 -2.11
N ASN A 93 -5.94 -13.46 -3.14
CA ASN A 93 -7.33 -13.89 -3.23
C ASN A 93 -7.35 -15.33 -3.73
N GLU A 94 -8.12 -16.19 -3.07
CA GLU A 94 -8.21 -17.63 -3.37
C GLU A 94 -6.83 -18.30 -3.49
N ASN A 95 -5.95 -18.01 -2.54
CA ASN A 95 -4.57 -18.50 -2.50
C ASN A 95 -3.68 -18.10 -3.71
N LYS A 96 -4.12 -17.19 -4.57
CA LYS A 96 -3.34 -16.64 -5.69
C LYS A 96 -2.85 -15.26 -5.35
N ASP A 97 -1.59 -14.96 -5.63
CA ASP A 97 -1.02 -13.63 -5.45
C ASP A 97 -1.74 -12.63 -6.37
N LYS A 98 -2.10 -11.48 -5.84
CA LYS A 98 -2.71 -10.37 -6.57
C LYS A 98 -1.78 -9.15 -6.63
N PHE A 99 -1.08 -8.90 -5.55
CA PHE A 99 -0.10 -7.84 -5.44
C PHE A 99 0.92 -8.20 -4.38
N TYR A 100 2.17 -7.82 -4.58
CA TYR A 100 3.18 -7.89 -3.53
C TYR A 100 4.29 -6.85 -3.72
N VAL A 101 4.98 -6.55 -2.63
CA VAL A 101 6.21 -5.76 -2.58
C VAL A 101 7.31 -6.63 -2.00
N ASN A 102 8.42 -6.73 -2.71
CA ASN A 102 9.60 -7.46 -2.26
C ASN A 102 10.46 -6.63 -1.30
N SER A 103 11.43 -7.27 -0.67
CA SER A 103 12.39 -6.60 0.23
C SER A 103 13.32 -5.60 -0.48
N ASP A 104 13.52 -5.76 -1.79
CA ASP A 104 14.29 -4.83 -2.64
C ASP A 104 13.48 -3.61 -3.12
N GLY A 105 12.21 -3.53 -2.74
CA GLY A 105 11.28 -2.48 -3.16
C GLY A 105 10.60 -2.75 -4.50
N GLY A 106 10.97 -3.81 -5.22
CA GLY A 106 10.25 -4.23 -6.41
C GLY A 106 8.81 -4.63 -6.08
N PHE A 107 7.84 -4.26 -6.91
CA PHE A 107 6.45 -4.66 -6.75
C PHE A 107 5.94 -5.41 -7.99
N TRP A 108 4.92 -6.23 -7.77
CA TRP A 108 4.25 -7.00 -8.81
C TRP A 108 2.73 -6.94 -8.66
N SER A 109 2.03 -6.83 -9.77
CA SER A 109 0.57 -6.89 -9.88
C SER A 109 0.17 -7.92 -10.92
N CYS A 110 -0.87 -8.70 -10.66
CA CYS A 110 -1.35 -9.73 -11.59
C CYS A 110 -2.27 -9.19 -12.69
N ALA A 111 -2.66 -7.93 -12.62
CA ALA A 111 -3.61 -7.30 -13.54
C ALA A 111 -3.06 -5.95 -14.00
N ASN A 112 -3.77 -5.35 -14.97
CA ASN A 112 -3.46 -4.00 -15.43
C ASN A 112 -3.49 -3.02 -14.27
N SER A 113 -2.48 -2.15 -14.21
CA SER A 113 -2.38 -1.09 -13.21
C SER A 113 -2.56 0.26 -13.88
N THR A 114 -3.35 1.14 -13.26
CA THR A 114 -3.60 2.50 -13.74
C THR A 114 -2.93 3.49 -12.82
N VAL A 115 -2.13 4.39 -13.40
CA VAL A 115 -1.55 5.55 -12.72
C VAL A 115 -2.20 6.80 -13.30
N THR A 116 -3.01 7.51 -12.50
CA THR A 116 -3.72 8.72 -12.93
C THR A 116 -2.85 9.98 -12.89
N GLY A 117 -1.74 9.92 -12.17
CA GLY A 117 -0.74 10.98 -12.09
C GLY A 117 0.49 10.71 -12.96
N ASN A 118 1.53 11.50 -12.79
CA ASN A 118 2.80 11.30 -13.48
C ASN A 118 3.56 10.12 -12.88
N LEU A 119 4.05 9.23 -13.74
CA LEU A 119 4.97 8.17 -13.37
C LEU A 119 6.39 8.55 -13.84
N THR A 120 7.30 8.74 -12.91
CA THR A 120 8.72 8.96 -13.21
C THR A 120 9.42 7.61 -13.32
N VAL A 121 10.01 7.35 -14.47
CA VAL A 121 10.79 6.14 -14.75
C VAL A 121 12.18 6.52 -15.24
N LYS A 122 13.14 5.59 -15.15
CA LYS A 122 14.45 5.71 -15.80
C LYS A 122 14.31 5.38 -17.28
N ASP A 123 15.30 5.79 -18.10
CA ASP A 123 15.38 5.39 -19.49
C ASP A 123 15.47 3.87 -19.59
N PRO A 124 14.84 3.27 -20.62
CA PRO A 124 14.79 1.83 -20.77
C PRO A 124 16.17 1.25 -21.09
N THR A 125 16.52 0.15 -20.43
CA THR A 125 17.71 -0.66 -20.71
C THR A 125 17.33 -2.05 -21.22
N SER A 126 16.05 -2.33 -21.38
CA SER A 126 15.48 -3.59 -21.86
C SER A 126 14.18 -3.31 -22.60
N GLU A 127 13.84 -4.16 -23.55
CA GLU A 127 12.61 -4.08 -24.36
C GLU A 127 11.30 -4.06 -23.55
N LYS A 128 11.33 -4.59 -22.32
CA LYS A 128 10.17 -4.65 -21.42
C LYS A 128 10.05 -3.45 -20.49
N HIS A 129 11.01 -2.52 -20.51
CA HIS A 129 10.96 -1.33 -19.68
C HIS A 129 10.05 -0.25 -20.28
N ALA A 130 9.36 0.50 -19.43
CA ALA A 130 8.69 1.72 -19.86
C ALA A 130 9.72 2.75 -20.34
N ALA A 131 9.37 3.50 -21.39
CA ALA A 131 10.22 4.56 -21.91
C ALA A 131 9.81 5.93 -21.36
N THR A 132 10.79 6.80 -21.08
CA THR A 132 10.52 8.20 -20.79
C THR A 132 10.14 8.94 -22.08
N LYS A 133 9.36 10.02 -21.96
CA LYS A 133 9.08 10.88 -23.12
C LYS A 133 10.38 11.38 -23.77
N LYS A 134 11.34 11.82 -22.97
CA LYS A 134 12.65 12.27 -23.45
C LYS A 134 13.34 11.22 -24.30
N TYR A 135 13.43 9.98 -23.83
CA TYR A 135 14.05 8.88 -24.57
C TYR A 135 13.38 8.66 -25.94
N VAL A 136 12.04 8.67 -25.98
CA VAL A 136 11.29 8.51 -27.24
C VAL A 136 11.55 9.67 -28.18
N ASP A 137 11.49 10.92 -27.69
CA ASP A 137 11.74 12.11 -28.51
C ASP A 137 13.15 12.11 -29.12
N GLU A 138 14.18 11.72 -28.36
CA GLU A 138 15.56 11.57 -28.82
C GLU A 138 15.68 10.52 -29.93
N LYS A 139 15.05 9.36 -29.77
CA LYS A 139 15.07 8.30 -30.80
C LYS A 139 14.34 8.71 -32.07
N ILE A 140 13.25 9.44 -31.97
CA ILE A 140 12.55 10.01 -33.13
C ILE A 140 13.44 11.05 -33.84
N ALA A 141 14.15 11.91 -33.11
CA ALA A 141 15.06 12.87 -33.70
C ALA A 141 16.25 12.22 -34.42
N GLU A 142 16.82 11.13 -33.87
CA GLU A 142 17.85 10.32 -34.52
C GLU A 142 17.35 9.71 -35.83
N LEU A 143 16.16 9.12 -35.85
CA LEU A 143 15.55 8.55 -37.05
C LEU A 143 15.31 9.60 -38.14
N LYS A 144 14.79 10.78 -37.78
CA LYS A 144 14.59 11.88 -38.74
C LYS A 144 15.90 12.30 -39.42
N LYS A 145 17.01 12.39 -38.66
CA LYS A 145 18.33 12.72 -39.24
C LYS A 145 18.86 11.64 -40.20
N LEU A 146 18.54 10.38 -39.95
CA LEU A 146 18.95 9.29 -40.87
C LEU A 146 18.17 9.36 -42.20
N ILE A 147 16.86 9.60 -42.13
CA ILE A 147 16.03 9.73 -43.32
C ILE A 147 16.50 10.88 -44.23
N GLN A 148 16.80 12.07 -43.63
CA GLN A 148 17.28 13.21 -44.36
C GLN A 148 18.65 13.08 -45.01
N LYS A 149 19.45 12.06 -44.64
CA LYS A 149 20.75 11.78 -45.24
C LYS A 149 20.66 10.81 -46.44
N THR A 150 19.49 10.22 -46.64
CA THR A 150 19.26 9.22 -47.70
C THR A 150 18.60 9.82 -48.94
N ASP A 151 18.15 11.08 -48.85
CA ASP A 151 17.70 11.94 -49.94
C ASP A 151 18.83 12.87 -50.43
#